data_6f3445983cad2ae9052d91eeb8278c86
#
_entry.id   6f3445983cad2ae9052d91eeb8278c86
#
_cell.length_a   1.000
_cell.length_b   1.000
_cell.length_c   1.000
_cell.angle_alpha   90.00
_cell.angle_beta   90.00
_cell.angle_gamma   90.00
#
_symmetry.space_group_name_H-M   'P 1'
#
loop_
_entity.id
_entity.type
_entity.pdbx_description
1 polymer ?
#
loop_
_entity_poly.entity_id
_entity_poly.type
_entity_poly.pdbx_seq_one_letter_code
_entity_poly.pdbx_strand_id
1 'polypeptide(L)'
;MLVNLSPWVRAAASAPGRAISAVIAQGLNIAFQSVAASRIRRDPLSGPREAARPALAQVACPTPRAPRIGQARRPHDAAEDVPMTAQKIAFQGEPGAYSHMACRQTHPELEPMPCPTFEDAIEAVRSGAARLAMLPVENSTYGRVADIHRLLPESGLYIIDETFVAVRIQLLGVPGARLDQVREAQSHTVLLGQCRKFLDANGIRPVVGADTAGSAAQVARDGDPSRAALASELAAEICGLEVIARDIQDFSHNATRFLVMSRQKIEAEPTAPRVVTSFVFQVRNVPAALYKGMGGFATNGVNMTKLESYMVGGQFTATMFYADIEGHPDERRVQLAMEELAFFTSYVKVLGVYPAHPYRDEIA
;
A
#
# COMPACT_ATOMS: atom_id res chain seq x y z
N MET A 1 10.83 4.73 -41.62
CA MET A 1 12.06 4.16 -41.04
C MET A 1 11.72 2.78 -40.50
N LEU A 2 11.99 1.74 -41.26
CA LEU A 2 11.70 0.34 -40.91
C LEU A 2 12.84 -0.19 -40.04
N VAL A 3 12.57 -0.42 -38.76
CA VAL A 3 13.50 -1.03 -37.81
C VAL A 3 13.61 -2.53 -38.15
N ASN A 4 14.82 -3.00 -38.39
CA ASN A 4 15.17 -4.39 -38.65
C ASN A 4 14.83 -5.26 -37.42
N LEU A 5 13.71 -5.93 -37.43
CA LEU A 5 13.37 -7.00 -36.46
C LEU A 5 14.04 -8.30 -36.90
N SER A 6 14.72 -8.96 -35.98
CA SER A 6 15.45 -10.22 -36.20
C SER A 6 14.51 -11.32 -36.72
N PRO A 7 15.03 -12.29 -37.50
CA PRO A 7 14.24 -13.35 -38.15
C PRO A 7 13.36 -14.19 -37.22
N TRP A 8 13.68 -14.21 -35.92
CA TRP A 8 12.96 -14.98 -34.90
C TRP A 8 11.62 -14.38 -34.48
N VAL A 9 11.43 -13.07 -34.64
CA VAL A 9 10.16 -12.39 -34.31
C VAL A 9 9.10 -12.61 -35.38
N ARG A 10 9.48 -12.93 -36.61
CA ARG A 10 8.54 -13.20 -37.72
C ARG A 10 7.91 -14.60 -37.66
N ALA A 11 8.56 -15.57 -36.99
CA ALA A 11 8.04 -16.94 -36.90
C ALA A 11 6.95 -17.12 -35.82
N ALA A 12 6.86 -16.20 -34.86
CA ALA A 12 5.89 -16.28 -33.75
C ALA A 12 4.48 -15.78 -34.12
N ALA A 13 4.32 -15.08 -35.25
CA ALA A 13 3.05 -14.44 -35.64
C ALA A 13 2.08 -15.38 -36.40
N SER A 14 2.46 -16.62 -36.71
CA SER A 14 1.66 -17.53 -37.57
C SER A 14 1.33 -18.90 -36.98
N ALA A 15 1.45 -19.12 -35.67
CA ALA A 15 1.14 -20.39 -35.04
C ALA A 15 -0.02 -20.29 -34.03
N PRO A 16 -0.99 -21.25 -34.03
CA PRO A 16 -2.11 -21.22 -33.09
C PRO A 16 -1.69 -21.65 -31.68
N GLY A 17 -2.02 -20.85 -30.76
CA GLY A 17 -2.30 -20.89 -29.31
C GLY A 17 -1.63 -21.87 -28.34
N ARG A 18 -0.75 -22.79 -28.70
CA ARG A 18 -0.10 -23.76 -27.79
C ARG A 18 1.43 -23.82 -27.79
N ALA A 19 2.10 -23.02 -28.61
CA ALA A 19 3.55 -23.08 -28.76
C ALA A 19 4.32 -21.98 -27.98
N ILE A 20 3.65 -21.02 -27.36
CA ILE A 20 4.29 -19.85 -26.73
C ILE A 20 5.02 -20.22 -25.43
N SER A 21 4.50 -21.18 -24.64
CA SER A 21 5.14 -21.57 -23.36
C SER A 21 6.46 -22.31 -23.53
N ALA A 22 6.66 -23.06 -24.63
CA ALA A 22 7.90 -23.81 -24.86
C ALA A 22 9.04 -22.94 -25.36
N VAL A 23 8.77 -21.87 -26.09
CA VAL A 23 9.78 -20.96 -26.65
C VAL A 23 10.36 -20.04 -25.57
N ILE A 24 9.55 -19.66 -24.56
CA ILE A 24 10.03 -18.85 -23.43
C ILE A 24 10.94 -19.66 -22.52
N ALA A 25 10.67 -20.96 -22.32
CA ALA A 25 11.50 -21.83 -21.48
C ALA A 25 12.89 -22.12 -22.12
N GLN A 26 13.00 -22.20 -23.43
CA GLN A 26 14.29 -22.39 -24.13
C GLN A 26 15.11 -21.10 -24.23
N GLY A 27 14.49 -19.93 -24.34
CA GLY A 27 15.19 -18.64 -24.38
C GLY A 27 15.89 -18.28 -23.07
N LEU A 28 15.34 -18.67 -21.93
CA LEU A 28 15.94 -18.45 -20.61
C LEU A 28 17.15 -19.37 -20.34
N ASN A 29 17.23 -20.56 -20.94
CA ASN A 29 18.31 -21.49 -20.70
C ASN A 29 19.62 -21.14 -21.48
N ILE A 30 19.51 -20.41 -22.57
CA ILE A 30 20.66 -19.96 -23.37
C ILE A 30 21.33 -18.73 -22.74
N ALA A 31 20.59 -17.88 -22.04
CA ALA A 31 21.16 -16.72 -21.34
C ALA A 31 21.98 -17.10 -20.10
N PHE A 32 21.70 -18.25 -19.46
CA PHE A 32 22.42 -18.70 -18.26
C PHE A 32 23.77 -19.38 -18.55
N GLN A 33 23.98 -19.88 -19.76
CA GLN A 33 25.27 -20.56 -20.12
C GLN A 33 26.33 -19.58 -20.59
N SER A 34 26.02 -18.36 -20.97
CA SER A 34 26.97 -17.37 -21.48
C SER A 34 27.77 -16.61 -20.42
N VAL A 35 27.35 -16.64 -19.14
CA VAL A 35 27.97 -15.86 -18.05
C VAL A 35 29.05 -16.67 -17.28
N ALA A 36 29.15 -17.96 -17.50
CA ALA A 36 30.09 -18.85 -16.75
C ALA A 36 31.53 -18.94 -17.27
N ALA A 37 31.91 -18.20 -18.31
CA ALA A 37 33.22 -18.37 -19.01
C ALA A 37 34.12 -17.13 -19.00
N SER A 38 34.11 -16.26 -18.00
CA SER A 38 35.17 -15.25 -17.83
C SER A 38 36.09 -15.61 -16.68
N ARG A 39 37.28 -16.12 -17.08
CA ARG A 39 38.38 -16.53 -16.21
C ARG A 39 38.96 -15.37 -15.42
N ILE A 40 38.97 -15.52 -14.08
CA ILE A 40 39.78 -14.70 -13.17
C ILE A 40 41.25 -15.17 -13.26
N ARG A 41 42.14 -14.29 -13.72
CA ARG A 41 43.60 -14.46 -13.56
C ARG A 41 43.97 -14.11 -12.12
N ARG A 42 44.63 -15.03 -11.44
CA ARG A 42 45.32 -14.83 -10.16
C ARG A 42 46.73 -14.40 -10.42
N ASP A 43 47.16 -13.28 -9.86
CA ASP A 43 48.55 -12.95 -9.64
C ASP A 43 48.97 -13.34 -8.22
N PRO A 44 50.12 -14.02 -8.02
CA PRO A 44 50.63 -14.36 -6.72
C PRO A 44 51.73 -13.36 -6.31
N LEU A 45 51.76 -13.01 -5.04
CA LEU A 45 52.93 -12.54 -4.25
C LEU A 45 52.64 -11.31 -3.39
N SER A 46 52.43 -11.56 -2.10
CA SER A 46 53.21 -10.89 -1.03
C SER A 46 52.74 -11.41 0.34
N GLY A 47 53.72 -11.89 1.10
CA GLY A 47 53.56 -12.59 2.38
C GLY A 47 53.23 -11.67 3.59
N PRO A 48 53.04 -12.28 4.76
CA PRO A 48 52.42 -11.63 5.92
C PRO A 48 53.43 -10.75 6.67
N ARG A 49 53.01 -9.52 6.97
CA ARG A 49 53.65 -8.66 7.98
C ARG A 49 52.93 -8.85 9.32
N GLU A 50 53.66 -9.40 10.26
CA GLU A 50 53.41 -9.51 11.68
C GLU A 50 53.25 -8.09 12.28
N ALA A 51 52.08 -7.77 12.85
CA ALA A 51 51.86 -6.52 13.60
C ALA A 51 51.56 -6.87 15.06
N ALA A 52 52.36 -6.32 15.93
CA ALA A 52 52.40 -6.49 17.37
C ALA A 52 51.09 -6.18 18.08
N ARG A 53 50.75 -7.01 19.08
CA ARG A 53 49.64 -6.80 20.03
C ARG A 53 50.02 -5.72 21.06
N PRO A 54 49.17 -4.71 21.31
CA PRO A 54 49.32 -3.89 22.53
C PRO A 54 48.65 -4.57 23.72
N ALA A 55 49.31 -4.43 24.89
CA ALA A 55 48.93 -4.99 26.16
C ALA A 55 47.61 -4.43 26.69
N LEU A 56 46.78 -5.30 27.23
CA LEU A 56 45.51 -4.97 27.94
C LEU A 56 45.87 -4.37 29.32
N ALA A 57 45.61 -3.09 29.52
CA ALA A 57 45.56 -2.47 30.85
C ALA A 57 44.22 -2.82 31.52
N GLN A 58 44.29 -3.46 32.67
CA GLN A 58 43.14 -3.74 33.52
C GLN A 58 42.64 -2.47 34.17
N VAL A 59 41.46 -1.99 33.75
CA VAL A 59 40.73 -0.92 34.43
C VAL A 59 39.71 -1.57 35.36
N ALA A 60 39.91 -1.35 36.68
CA ALA A 60 38.98 -1.80 37.70
C ALA A 60 37.64 -1.06 37.61
N CYS A 61 36.58 -1.82 37.51
CA CYS A 61 35.20 -1.33 37.48
C CYS A 61 34.71 -1.08 38.94
N PRO A 62 34.22 0.13 39.30
CA PRO A 62 33.59 0.35 40.59
C PRO A 62 32.15 -0.23 40.59
N THR A 63 31.87 -1.03 41.63
CA THR A 63 30.52 -1.60 41.90
C THR A 63 29.51 -0.50 42.16
N PRO A 64 28.37 -0.48 41.49
CA PRO A 64 27.30 0.47 41.82
C PRO A 64 26.52 0.00 43.05
N ARG A 65 26.38 0.92 44.01
CA ARG A 65 25.55 0.79 45.21
C ARG A 65 24.08 0.66 44.84
N ALA A 66 23.39 -0.36 45.33
CA ALA A 66 21.97 -0.61 45.10
C ALA A 66 21.09 0.55 45.60
N PRO A 67 20.12 1.04 44.77
CA PRO A 67 19.16 2.01 45.25
C PRO A 67 18.09 1.33 46.14
N ARG A 68 17.70 2.04 47.18
CA ARG A 68 16.64 1.64 48.11
C ARG A 68 15.33 1.47 47.38
N ILE A 69 14.67 0.34 47.58
CA ILE A 69 13.34 0.00 47.13
C ILE A 69 12.32 0.97 47.76
N GLY A 70 11.93 1.99 47.02
CA GLY A 70 10.72 2.77 47.29
C GLY A 70 9.51 1.97 46.82
N GLN A 71 8.49 1.93 47.65
CA GLN A 71 7.23 1.19 47.43
C GLN A 71 6.67 1.39 46.05
N ALA A 72 6.52 0.31 45.31
CA ALA A 72 5.86 0.28 44.00
C ALA A 72 4.38 0.67 44.18
N ARG A 73 3.99 1.79 43.60
CA ARG A 73 2.59 2.13 43.36
C ARG A 73 2.03 1.12 42.34
N ARG A 74 0.88 0.54 42.68
CA ARG A 74 0.14 -0.40 41.85
C ARG A 74 -0.21 0.30 40.52
N PRO A 75 -0.09 -0.35 39.36
CA PRO A 75 -0.54 0.20 38.07
C PRO A 75 -2.03 -0.07 37.91
N HIS A 76 -2.87 0.69 38.59
CA HIS A 76 -4.28 0.87 38.29
C HIS A 76 -4.59 2.30 38.68
N ASP A 77 -4.78 3.15 37.67
CA ASP A 77 -5.39 4.46 37.61
C ASP A 77 -4.53 5.43 36.79
N ALA A 78 -4.44 5.16 35.48
CA ALA A 78 -4.19 6.18 34.47
C ALA A 78 -4.96 5.77 33.22
N ALA A 79 -6.29 5.72 33.33
CA ALA A 79 -7.10 6.10 32.20
C ALA A 79 -6.86 7.61 32.06
N GLU A 80 -5.86 8.00 31.26
CA GLU A 80 -5.74 9.37 30.81
C GLU A 80 -7.05 9.70 30.11
N ASP A 81 -7.80 10.64 30.68
CA ASP A 81 -8.93 11.30 30.06
C ASP A 81 -8.46 11.81 28.69
N VAL A 82 -8.69 11.03 27.64
CA VAL A 82 -8.52 11.49 26.25
C VAL A 82 -9.57 12.57 26.07
N PRO A 83 -9.14 13.83 25.82
CA PRO A 83 -10.10 14.91 25.65
C PRO A 83 -11.13 14.49 24.59
N MET A 84 -12.41 14.75 24.82
CA MET A 84 -13.54 14.48 23.91
C MET A 84 -13.42 15.15 22.53
N THR A 85 -12.30 15.77 22.19
CA THR A 85 -12.02 16.47 20.93
C THR A 85 -11.56 15.56 19.78
N ALA A 86 -11.29 14.27 20.00
CA ALA A 86 -10.80 13.40 18.95
C ALA A 86 -11.85 12.40 18.44
N GLN A 87 -13.06 12.87 18.14
CA GLN A 87 -14.07 12.06 17.44
C GLN A 87 -13.95 12.18 15.92
N LYS A 88 -12.71 12.33 15.41
CA LYS A 88 -12.46 12.54 13.99
C LYS A 88 -11.64 11.39 13.40
N ILE A 89 -11.92 11.12 12.10
CA ILE A 89 -11.13 10.21 11.28
C ILE A 89 -10.55 11.01 10.10
N ALA A 90 -9.22 11.15 10.06
CA ALA A 90 -8.52 11.90 9.04
C ALA A 90 -8.43 11.08 7.74
N PHE A 91 -8.57 11.72 6.60
CA PHE A 91 -8.38 11.10 5.30
C PHE A 91 -7.77 12.10 4.31
N GLN A 92 -7.01 11.61 3.33
CA GLN A 92 -6.49 12.47 2.27
C GLN A 92 -7.56 12.68 1.20
N GLY A 93 -7.76 13.93 0.78
CA GLY A 93 -8.66 14.36 -0.28
C GLY A 93 -9.76 15.31 0.18
N GLU A 94 -10.65 15.62 -0.76
CA GLU A 94 -11.78 16.54 -0.56
C GLU A 94 -13.03 15.80 -0.05
N PRO A 95 -13.98 16.52 0.57
CA PRO A 95 -15.31 15.96 0.88
C PRO A 95 -15.97 15.35 -0.36
N GLY A 96 -16.42 14.09 -0.24
CA GLY A 96 -16.98 13.35 -1.38
C GLY A 96 -16.00 12.38 -2.04
N ALA A 97 -14.72 12.40 -1.67
CA ALA A 97 -13.74 11.42 -2.15
C ALA A 97 -14.10 9.98 -1.69
N TYR A 98 -13.54 8.96 -2.35
CA TYR A 98 -13.71 7.55 -1.93
C TYR A 98 -13.14 7.29 -0.53
N SER A 99 -12.10 8.04 -0.11
CA SER A 99 -11.59 8.00 1.26
C SER A 99 -12.64 8.50 2.27
N HIS A 100 -13.41 9.55 1.90
CA HIS A 100 -14.54 10.02 2.73
C HIS A 100 -15.64 8.96 2.84
N MET A 101 -15.97 8.28 1.72
CA MET A 101 -16.92 7.16 1.75
C MET A 101 -16.45 6.04 2.67
N ALA A 102 -15.16 5.68 2.60
CA ALA A 102 -14.57 4.68 3.50
C ALA A 102 -14.74 5.06 4.97
N CYS A 103 -14.49 6.33 5.33
CA CYS A 103 -14.72 6.82 6.69
C CYS A 103 -16.18 6.65 7.13
N ARG A 104 -17.13 7.08 6.31
CA ARG A 104 -18.58 7.01 6.64
C ARG A 104 -19.09 5.58 6.76
N GLN A 105 -18.58 4.67 5.93
CA GLN A 105 -19.00 3.25 5.92
C GLN A 105 -18.43 2.46 7.10
N THR A 106 -17.18 2.71 7.46
CA THR A 106 -16.47 1.91 8.46
C THR A 106 -16.59 2.49 9.87
N HIS A 107 -16.58 3.82 9.99
CA HIS A 107 -16.62 4.57 11.25
C HIS A 107 -17.66 5.69 11.20
N PRO A 108 -18.96 5.35 11.07
CA PRO A 108 -20.04 6.36 11.00
C PRO A 108 -20.15 7.22 12.27
N GLU A 109 -19.57 6.75 13.39
CA GLU A 109 -19.54 7.47 14.67
C GLU A 109 -18.46 8.57 14.72
N LEU A 110 -17.50 8.58 13.76
CA LEU A 110 -16.43 9.57 13.71
C LEU A 110 -16.72 10.62 12.63
N GLU A 111 -16.39 11.87 12.92
CA GLU A 111 -16.47 12.97 11.94
C GLU A 111 -15.32 12.85 10.93
N PRO A 112 -15.58 12.74 9.61
CA PRO A 112 -14.54 12.73 8.60
C PRO A 112 -13.80 14.06 8.53
N MET A 113 -12.47 14.02 8.62
CA MET A 113 -11.58 15.18 8.57
C MET A 113 -10.76 15.16 7.28
N PRO A 114 -11.08 15.99 6.27
CA PRO A 114 -10.31 16.05 5.03
C PRO A 114 -8.94 16.67 5.28
N CYS A 115 -7.92 16.09 4.67
CA CYS A 115 -6.53 16.55 4.72
C CYS A 115 -5.97 16.69 3.30
N PRO A 116 -5.16 17.72 3.01
CA PRO A 116 -4.59 17.93 1.69
C PRO A 116 -3.67 16.80 1.24
N THR A 117 -2.85 16.26 2.16
CA THR A 117 -1.85 15.21 1.87
C THR A 117 -2.01 14.00 2.78
N PHE A 118 -1.36 12.90 2.45
CA PHE A 118 -1.27 11.72 3.33
C PHE A 118 -0.47 12.03 4.59
N GLU A 119 0.57 12.84 4.48
CA GLU A 119 1.38 13.33 5.58
C GLU A 119 0.52 14.11 6.59
N ASP A 120 -0.36 15.01 6.11
CA ASP A 120 -1.27 15.77 6.97
C ASP A 120 -2.28 14.85 7.69
N ALA A 121 -2.80 13.83 7.01
CA ALA A 121 -3.71 12.85 7.64
C ALA A 121 -3.00 12.03 8.73
N ILE A 122 -1.76 11.62 8.50
CA ILE A 122 -0.93 10.93 9.49
C ILE A 122 -0.63 11.87 10.68
N GLU A 123 -0.24 13.12 10.40
CA GLU A 123 0.08 14.09 11.45
C GLU A 123 -1.15 14.48 12.28
N ALA A 124 -2.34 14.53 11.69
CA ALA A 124 -3.58 14.75 12.43
C ALA A 124 -3.82 13.69 13.52
N VAL A 125 -3.44 12.42 13.24
CA VAL A 125 -3.53 11.36 14.26
C VAL A 125 -2.38 11.45 15.26
N ARG A 126 -1.16 11.75 14.81
CA ARG A 126 0.02 11.89 15.69
C ARG A 126 -0.15 13.01 16.70
N SER A 127 -0.64 14.16 16.26
CA SER A 127 -0.92 15.32 17.12
C SER A 127 -2.15 15.16 18.00
N GLY A 128 -3.02 14.16 17.71
CA GLY A 128 -4.28 13.95 18.42
C GLY A 128 -5.44 14.80 17.93
N ALA A 129 -5.31 15.51 16.79
CA ALA A 129 -6.40 16.24 16.14
C ALA A 129 -7.45 15.28 15.54
N ALA A 130 -7.04 14.06 15.18
CA ALA A 130 -7.93 12.98 14.80
C ALA A 130 -7.61 11.72 15.63
N ARG A 131 -8.61 10.86 15.84
CA ARG A 131 -8.46 9.57 16.52
C ARG A 131 -7.84 8.53 15.60
N LEU A 132 -8.30 8.48 14.35
CA LEU A 132 -7.91 7.50 13.34
C LEU A 132 -7.52 8.21 12.04
N ALA A 133 -6.77 7.50 11.17
CA ALA A 133 -6.61 7.87 9.78
C ALA A 133 -7.10 6.74 8.87
N MET A 134 -7.79 7.10 7.77
CA MET A 134 -8.26 6.23 6.71
C MET A 134 -7.37 6.44 5.48
N LEU A 135 -6.50 5.49 5.16
CA LEU A 135 -5.48 5.63 4.13
C LEU A 135 -5.63 4.57 3.04
N PRO A 136 -5.82 4.96 1.75
CA PRO A 136 -5.89 4.02 0.65
C PRO A 136 -4.51 3.38 0.43
N VAL A 137 -4.44 2.06 0.30
CA VAL A 137 -3.17 1.34 0.12
C VAL A 137 -3.05 0.70 -1.25
N GLU A 138 -4.15 0.26 -1.82
CA GLU A 138 -4.20 -0.37 -3.13
C GLU A 138 -5.59 -0.31 -3.77
N ASN A 139 -5.62 -0.38 -5.09
CA ASN A 139 -6.83 -0.50 -5.89
C ASN A 139 -6.72 -1.74 -6.78
N SER A 140 -7.79 -2.52 -6.90
CA SER A 140 -7.81 -3.79 -7.64
C SER A 140 -7.51 -3.64 -9.14
N THR A 141 -7.75 -2.46 -9.71
CA THR A 141 -7.56 -2.18 -11.13
C THR A 141 -6.27 -1.41 -11.42
N TYR A 142 -5.85 -0.53 -10.50
CA TYR A 142 -4.70 0.37 -10.68
C TYR A 142 -3.46 -0.05 -9.89
N GLY A 143 -3.59 -1.03 -8.99
CA GLY A 143 -2.49 -1.49 -8.15
C GLY A 143 -2.22 -0.59 -6.95
N ARG A 144 -0.96 -0.49 -6.54
CA ARG A 144 -0.57 0.19 -5.29
C ARG A 144 -0.74 1.70 -5.33
N VAL A 145 -1.06 2.28 -4.18
CA VAL A 145 -0.91 3.71 -3.92
C VAL A 145 0.53 3.94 -3.43
N ALA A 146 1.42 4.39 -4.32
CA ALA A 146 2.87 4.36 -4.12
C ALA A 146 3.35 5.14 -2.90
N ASP A 147 2.79 6.33 -2.66
CA ASP A 147 3.24 7.24 -1.59
C ASP A 147 2.99 6.68 -0.19
N ILE A 148 1.88 5.97 0.01
CA ILE A 148 1.53 5.37 1.30
C ILE A 148 2.57 4.35 1.75
N HIS A 149 3.05 3.49 0.86
CA HIS A 149 4.03 2.46 1.22
C HIS A 149 5.34 3.05 1.77
N ARG A 150 5.71 4.23 1.30
CA ARG A 150 6.86 4.99 1.81
C ARG A 150 6.59 5.58 3.19
N LEU A 151 5.37 6.05 3.43
CA LEU A 151 5.00 6.75 4.67
C LEU A 151 4.69 5.81 5.84
N LEU A 152 4.08 4.64 5.57
CA LEU A 152 3.65 3.71 6.62
C LEU A 152 4.74 3.33 7.63
N PRO A 153 5.99 2.96 7.22
CA PRO A 153 7.04 2.56 8.17
C PRO A 153 7.45 3.66 9.14
N GLU A 154 7.38 4.91 8.70
CA GLU A 154 7.83 6.10 9.43
C GLU A 154 6.67 6.87 10.08
N SER A 155 5.43 6.46 9.82
CA SER A 155 4.23 7.15 10.31
C SER A 155 4.15 7.27 11.83
N GLY A 156 4.75 6.32 12.57
CA GLY A 156 4.56 6.20 14.02
C GLY A 156 3.17 5.72 14.43
N LEU A 157 2.35 5.29 13.45
CA LEU A 157 1.01 4.75 13.66
C LEU A 157 1.01 3.22 13.45
N TYR A 158 -0.06 2.59 13.95
CA TYR A 158 -0.32 1.16 13.80
C TYR A 158 -1.55 0.93 12.93
N ILE A 159 -1.49 -0.08 12.07
CA ILE A 159 -2.67 -0.57 11.35
C ILE A 159 -3.51 -1.37 12.35
N ILE A 160 -4.76 -0.99 12.54
CA ILE A 160 -5.67 -1.65 13.47
C ILE A 160 -6.83 -2.34 12.77
N ASP A 161 -7.10 -2.00 11.51
CA ASP A 161 -8.18 -2.56 10.70
C ASP A 161 -7.96 -2.26 9.21
N GLU A 162 -8.75 -2.90 8.36
CA GLU A 162 -8.83 -2.62 6.92
C GLU A 162 -10.28 -2.56 6.45
N THR A 163 -10.52 -1.84 5.37
CA THR A 163 -11.82 -1.83 4.71
C THR A 163 -11.67 -1.76 3.19
N PHE A 164 -12.69 -2.21 2.48
CA PHE A 164 -12.74 -2.19 1.01
C PHE A 164 -13.95 -1.38 0.56
N VAL A 165 -13.71 -0.44 -0.35
CA VAL A 165 -14.77 0.38 -0.95
C VAL A 165 -14.84 0.10 -2.43
N ALA A 166 -16.01 -0.30 -2.91
CA ALA A 166 -16.28 -0.43 -4.33
C ALA A 166 -16.20 0.94 -5.00
N VAL A 167 -15.36 1.05 -6.03
CA VAL A 167 -15.22 2.27 -6.81
C VAL A 167 -16.27 2.26 -7.91
N ARG A 168 -17.45 2.80 -7.61
CA ARG A 168 -18.53 3.05 -8.55
C ARG A 168 -18.44 4.47 -9.04
N ILE A 169 -18.25 4.66 -10.35
CA ILE A 169 -18.02 5.97 -10.94
C ILE A 169 -19.31 6.47 -11.56
N GLN A 170 -19.74 7.67 -11.11
CA GLN A 170 -20.93 8.33 -11.61
C GLN A 170 -20.55 9.48 -12.53
N LEU A 171 -21.33 9.72 -13.58
CA LEU A 171 -21.29 10.98 -14.34
C LEU A 171 -22.22 11.99 -13.66
N LEU A 172 -21.64 13.05 -13.13
CA LEU A 172 -22.31 14.05 -12.32
C LEU A 172 -22.44 15.38 -13.09
N GLY A 173 -23.60 15.97 -13.05
CA GLY A 173 -23.83 17.30 -13.66
C GLY A 173 -24.71 18.18 -12.78
N VAL A 174 -24.84 19.43 -13.18
CA VAL A 174 -25.75 20.37 -12.50
C VAL A 174 -27.19 19.90 -12.61
N PRO A 175 -28.07 20.26 -11.65
CA PRO A 175 -29.47 19.85 -11.68
C PRO A 175 -30.16 20.14 -13.02
N GLY A 176 -30.83 19.12 -13.55
CA GLY A 176 -31.52 19.18 -14.84
C GLY A 176 -30.60 19.01 -16.08
N ALA A 177 -29.30 18.81 -15.91
CA ALA A 177 -28.40 18.50 -17.03
C ALA A 177 -28.69 17.10 -17.59
N ARG A 178 -28.63 16.95 -18.90
CA ARG A 178 -28.91 15.70 -19.62
C ARG A 178 -27.68 15.20 -20.35
N LEU A 179 -27.56 13.87 -20.50
CA LEU A 179 -26.42 13.22 -21.13
C LEU A 179 -26.13 13.76 -22.54
N ASP A 180 -27.17 14.07 -23.32
CA ASP A 180 -27.05 14.61 -24.67
C ASP A 180 -26.47 16.05 -24.76
N GLN A 181 -26.47 16.76 -23.61
CA GLN A 181 -25.89 18.10 -23.50
C GLN A 181 -24.42 18.08 -23.10
N VAL A 182 -23.97 17.01 -22.41
CA VAL A 182 -22.60 16.94 -21.88
C VAL A 182 -21.60 16.86 -23.02
N ARG A 183 -20.57 17.73 -22.96
CA ARG A 183 -19.45 17.77 -23.93
C ARG A 183 -18.12 17.43 -23.28
N GLU A 184 -17.98 17.67 -21.98
CA GLU A 184 -16.75 17.47 -21.23
C GLU A 184 -17.04 16.78 -19.91
N ALA A 185 -16.12 15.85 -19.51
CA ALA A 185 -16.14 15.23 -18.19
C ALA A 185 -14.78 15.44 -17.53
N GLN A 186 -14.81 16.08 -16.35
CA GLN A 186 -13.60 16.39 -15.57
C GLN A 186 -13.42 15.38 -14.43
N SER A 187 -12.19 14.88 -14.24
CA SER A 187 -11.82 14.05 -13.09
C SER A 187 -10.32 13.84 -13.02
N HIS A 188 -9.88 13.11 -11.98
CA HIS A 188 -8.51 12.59 -11.93
C HIS A 188 -8.24 11.62 -13.10
N THR A 189 -7.01 11.59 -13.59
CA THR A 189 -6.59 10.78 -14.75
C THR A 189 -6.97 9.30 -14.63
N VAL A 190 -6.92 8.76 -13.42
CA VAL A 190 -7.28 7.35 -13.12
C VAL A 190 -8.74 7.08 -13.48
N LEU A 191 -9.68 7.89 -13.01
CA LEU A 191 -11.11 7.67 -13.26
C LEU A 191 -11.45 7.92 -14.74
N LEU A 192 -10.83 8.92 -15.36
CA LEU A 192 -10.98 9.16 -16.80
C LEU A 192 -10.55 7.93 -17.62
N GLY A 193 -9.44 7.30 -17.23
CA GLY A 193 -8.97 6.05 -17.84
C GLY A 193 -9.91 4.86 -17.62
N GLN A 194 -10.57 4.81 -16.48
CA GLN A 194 -11.51 3.73 -16.12
C GLN A 194 -12.91 3.86 -16.76
N CYS A 195 -13.25 5.02 -17.34
CA CYS A 195 -14.54 5.28 -17.99
C CYS A 195 -14.40 5.57 -19.49
N ARG A 196 -13.27 5.19 -20.08
CA ARG A 196 -12.94 5.55 -21.45
C ARG A 196 -13.97 5.09 -22.47
N LYS A 197 -14.45 3.85 -22.35
CA LYS A 197 -15.46 3.31 -23.28
C LYS A 197 -16.75 4.13 -23.26
N PHE A 198 -17.22 4.49 -22.06
CA PHE A 198 -18.42 5.29 -21.90
C PHE A 198 -18.24 6.69 -22.48
N LEU A 199 -17.11 7.35 -22.20
CA LEU A 199 -16.82 8.69 -22.70
C LEU A 199 -16.72 8.70 -24.23
N ASP A 200 -15.99 7.76 -24.84
CA ASP A 200 -15.84 7.63 -26.29
C ASP A 200 -17.18 7.37 -26.97
N ALA A 201 -18.02 6.47 -26.42
CA ALA A 201 -19.33 6.13 -26.96
C ALA A 201 -20.33 7.30 -26.96
N ASN A 202 -20.18 8.26 -26.04
CA ASN A 202 -21.04 9.44 -25.94
C ASN A 202 -20.40 10.71 -26.49
N GLY A 203 -19.19 10.64 -27.08
CA GLY A 203 -18.48 11.77 -27.62
C GLY A 203 -18.10 12.83 -26.56
N ILE A 204 -17.89 12.41 -25.32
CA ILE A 204 -17.56 13.28 -24.19
C ILE A 204 -16.04 13.41 -24.07
N ARG A 205 -15.54 14.63 -24.08
CA ARG A 205 -14.10 14.93 -23.99
C ARG A 205 -13.62 14.81 -22.54
N PRO A 206 -12.59 13.99 -22.23
CA PRO A 206 -12.01 13.93 -20.90
C PRO A 206 -11.20 15.19 -20.59
N VAL A 207 -11.38 15.76 -19.39
CA VAL A 207 -10.65 16.91 -18.86
C VAL A 207 -9.97 16.51 -17.55
N VAL A 208 -8.64 16.67 -17.48
CA VAL A 208 -7.88 16.29 -16.29
C VAL A 208 -8.10 17.32 -15.18
N GLY A 209 -8.60 16.87 -14.05
CA GLY A 209 -8.68 17.61 -12.78
C GLY A 209 -7.66 17.12 -11.76
N ALA A 210 -7.47 17.88 -10.70
CA ALA A 210 -6.52 17.53 -9.62
C ALA A 210 -6.94 16.25 -8.89
N ASP A 211 -8.25 16.13 -8.61
CA ASP A 211 -8.87 14.97 -7.94
C ASP A 211 -10.33 14.80 -8.39
N THR A 212 -11.00 13.79 -7.84
CA THR A 212 -12.36 13.42 -8.23
C THR A 212 -13.43 14.33 -7.62
N ALA A 213 -13.38 14.52 -6.31
CA ALA A 213 -14.37 15.30 -5.57
C ALA A 213 -14.22 16.81 -5.82
N GLY A 214 -12.98 17.30 -5.92
CA GLY A 214 -12.69 18.69 -6.33
C GLY A 214 -13.18 18.99 -7.73
N SER A 215 -13.13 18.01 -8.67
CA SER A 215 -13.72 18.14 -10.00
C SER A 215 -15.25 18.27 -9.92
N ALA A 216 -15.92 17.50 -9.07
CA ALA A 216 -17.35 17.65 -8.84
C ALA A 216 -17.70 19.04 -8.26
N ALA A 217 -16.94 19.49 -7.26
CA ALA A 217 -17.09 20.82 -6.70
C ALA A 217 -16.86 21.94 -7.75
N GLN A 218 -15.95 21.75 -8.69
CA GLN A 218 -15.70 22.71 -9.77
C GLN A 218 -16.89 22.76 -10.73
N VAL A 219 -17.42 21.62 -11.16
CA VAL A 219 -18.60 21.55 -12.05
C VAL A 219 -19.81 22.21 -11.38
N ALA A 220 -20.01 21.99 -10.08
CA ALA A 220 -21.09 22.66 -9.32
C ALA A 220 -20.94 24.19 -9.32
N ARG A 221 -19.72 24.71 -9.14
CA ARG A 221 -19.46 26.16 -9.17
C ARG A 221 -19.65 26.77 -10.57
N ASP A 222 -19.24 26.05 -11.61
CA ASP A 222 -19.32 26.52 -12.98
C ASP A 222 -20.79 26.66 -13.46
N GLY A 223 -21.67 25.81 -12.99
CA GLY A 223 -23.10 25.87 -13.32
C GLY A 223 -23.44 25.55 -14.79
N ASP A 224 -22.49 25.01 -15.56
CA ASP A 224 -22.63 24.75 -17.00
C ASP A 224 -23.16 23.33 -17.25
N PRO A 225 -24.35 23.14 -17.86
CA PRO A 225 -24.92 21.82 -18.14
C PRO A 225 -24.14 21.03 -19.22
N SER A 226 -23.20 21.65 -19.96
CA SER A 226 -22.34 20.98 -20.91
C SER A 226 -21.11 20.33 -20.25
N ARG A 227 -20.88 20.60 -18.95
CA ARG A 227 -19.77 20.08 -18.16
C ARG A 227 -20.25 19.10 -17.12
N ALA A 228 -19.55 17.98 -16.99
CA ALA A 228 -19.82 16.96 -16.01
C ALA A 228 -18.54 16.58 -15.24
N ALA A 229 -18.70 15.91 -14.09
CA ALA A 229 -17.60 15.34 -13.35
C ALA A 229 -17.75 13.81 -13.27
N LEU A 230 -16.61 13.09 -13.22
CA LEU A 230 -16.58 11.68 -12.82
C LEU A 230 -16.18 11.60 -11.36
N ALA A 231 -17.10 11.22 -10.50
CA ALA A 231 -16.85 11.11 -9.08
C ALA A 231 -17.80 10.10 -8.41
N SER A 232 -17.74 10.02 -7.09
CA SER A 232 -18.62 9.19 -6.27
C SER A 232 -20.03 9.79 -6.17
N GLU A 233 -21.00 8.96 -5.80
CA GLU A 233 -22.37 9.45 -5.50
C GLU A 233 -22.37 10.38 -4.28
N LEU A 234 -21.48 10.16 -3.31
CA LEU A 234 -21.31 11.06 -2.17
C LEU A 234 -20.86 12.48 -2.59
N ALA A 235 -20.02 12.58 -3.63
CA ALA A 235 -19.63 13.88 -4.18
C ALA A 235 -20.84 14.61 -4.79
N ALA A 236 -21.76 13.89 -5.43
CA ALA A 236 -23.01 14.49 -5.94
C ALA A 236 -23.85 15.05 -4.79
N GLU A 237 -24.06 14.27 -3.72
CA GLU A 237 -24.80 14.68 -2.52
C GLU A 237 -24.21 15.97 -1.92
N ILE A 238 -22.88 15.99 -1.71
CA ILE A 238 -22.20 17.13 -1.05
C ILE A 238 -22.20 18.39 -1.92
N CYS A 239 -21.99 18.23 -3.24
CA CYS A 239 -21.88 19.36 -4.16
C CYS A 239 -23.23 19.83 -4.74
N GLY A 240 -24.35 19.16 -4.42
CA GLY A 240 -25.66 19.47 -4.98
C GLY A 240 -25.75 19.17 -6.48
N LEU A 241 -25.03 18.16 -6.96
CA LEU A 241 -25.08 17.69 -8.33
C LEU A 241 -26.05 16.52 -8.49
N GLU A 242 -26.54 16.28 -9.71
CA GLU A 242 -27.34 15.13 -10.07
C GLU A 242 -26.53 14.07 -10.79
N VAL A 243 -26.88 12.79 -10.58
CA VAL A 243 -26.28 11.69 -11.31
C VAL A 243 -26.92 11.57 -12.70
N ILE A 244 -26.19 11.93 -13.74
CA ILE A 244 -26.62 11.83 -15.15
C ILE A 244 -26.55 10.39 -15.65
N ALA A 245 -25.47 9.66 -15.28
CA ALA A 245 -25.30 8.25 -15.62
C ALA A 245 -24.60 7.51 -14.45
N ARG A 246 -25.04 6.28 -14.18
CA ARG A 246 -24.58 5.46 -13.06
C ARG A 246 -23.60 4.39 -13.51
N ASP A 247 -22.63 4.08 -12.66
CA ASP A 247 -21.76 2.90 -12.74
C ASP A 247 -21.07 2.78 -14.12
N ILE A 248 -20.52 3.89 -14.61
CA ILE A 248 -19.98 4.03 -15.96
C ILE A 248 -18.55 3.51 -16.13
N GLN A 249 -17.96 2.90 -15.10
CA GLN A 249 -16.62 2.33 -15.13
C GLN A 249 -16.55 1.12 -16.09
N ASP A 250 -15.42 0.98 -16.79
CA ASP A 250 -15.19 -0.09 -17.77
C ASP A 250 -15.08 -1.50 -17.16
N PHE A 251 -14.78 -1.58 -15.87
CA PHE A 251 -14.60 -2.83 -15.12
C PHE A 251 -15.56 -2.89 -13.93
N SER A 252 -16.31 -3.98 -13.82
CA SER A 252 -17.29 -4.17 -12.73
C SER A 252 -16.64 -4.44 -11.36
N HIS A 253 -15.45 -5.05 -11.37
CA HIS A 253 -14.69 -5.37 -10.15
C HIS A 253 -13.61 -4.32 -9.91
N ASN A 254 -14.01 -3.18 -9.34
CA ASN A 254 -13.10 -2.09 -9.00
C ASN A 254 -13.31 -1.75 -7.52
N ALA A 255 -12.33 -2.06 -6.69
CA ALA A 255 -12.37 -1.78 -5.27
C ALA A 255 -11.04 -1.18 -4.81
N THR A 256 -11.11 -0.26 -3.86
CA THR A 256 -9.94 0.29 -3.16
C THR A 256 -9.90 -0.25 -1.74
N ARG A 257 -8.76 -0.78 -1.35
CA ARG A 257 -8.46 -1.18 0.02
C ARG A 257 -7.91 0.00 0.78
N PHE A 258 -8.46 0.22 1.96
CA PHE A 258 -8.01 1.23 2.92
C PHE A 258 -7.52 0.56 4.20
N LEU A 259 -6.52 1.17 4.82
CA LEU A 259 -6.03 0.82 6.15
C LEU A 259 -6.55 1.85 7.16
N VAL A 260 -7.01 1.35 8.30
CA VAL A 260 -7.37 2.17 9.46
C VAL A 260 -6.16 2.24 10.37
N MET A 261 -5.67 3.46 10.58
CA MET A 261 -4.45 3.71 11.34
C MET A 261 -4.75 4.40 12.66
N SER A 262 -4.06 3.97 13.72
CA SER A 262 -4.18 4.53 15.07
C SER A 262 -2.81 4.81 15.68
N ARG A 263 -2.75 5.79 16.60
CA ARG A 263 -1.58 6.00 17.46
C ARG A 263 -1.45 4.91 18.52
N GLN A 264 -2.57 4.35 18.94
CA GLN A 264 -2.57 3.22 19.88
C GLN A 264 -2.42 1.91 19.13
N LYS A 265 -1.54 1.05 19.64
CA LYS A 265 -1.39 -0.31 19.15
C LYS A 265 -2.59 -1.13 19.62
N ILE A 266 -3.45 -1.51 18.69
CA ILE A 266 -4.59 -2.40 18.94
C ILE A 266 -4.38 -3.59 18.02
N GLU A 267 -4.26 -4.78 18.59
CA GLU A 267 -4.03 -6.02 17.84
C GLU A 267 -5.28 -6.91 17.93
N ALA A 268 -5.51 -7.68 16.86
CA ALA A 268 -6.52 -8.73 16.88
C ALA A 268 -6.18 -9.77 17.93
N GLU A 269 -7.20 -10.40 18.49
CA GLU A 269 -6.99 -11.53 19.39
C GLU A 269 -6.39 -12.72 18.62
N PRO A 270 -5.44 -13.48 19.22
CA PRO A 270 -4.84 -14.65 18.58
C PRO A 270 -5.87 -15.73 18.19
N THR A 271 -7.03 -15.72 18.84
CA THR A 271 -8.15 -16.65 18.58
C THR A 271 -9.15 -16.15 17.54
N ALA A 272 -8.92 -14.97 16.99
CA ALA A 272 -9.77 -14.44 15.91
C ALA A 272 -9.73 -15.37 14.69
N PRO A 273 -10.86 -15.60 14.00
CA PRO A 273 -10.97 -16.62 12.96
C PRO A 273 -10.04 -16.38 11.76
N ARG A 274 -9.77 -15.13 11.44
CA ARG A 274 -8.82 -14.74 10.39
C ARG A 274 -8.11 -13.45 10.78
N VAL A 275 -6.80 -13.49 10.76
CA VAL A 275 -5.94 -12.37 11.13
C VAL A 275 -4.99 -12.08 9.96
N VAL A 276 -4.78 -10.80 9.70
CA VAL A 276 -3.75 -10.30 8.78
C VAL A 276 -2.66 -9.64 9.61
N THR A 277 -1.41 -10.02 9.34
CA THR A 277 -0.23 -9.33 9.87
C THR A 277 0.44 -8.58 8.73
N SER A 278 0.47 -7.25 8.83
CA SER A 278 1.18 -6.37 7.89
C SER A 278 2.52 -5.96 8.48
N PHE A 279 3.57 -6.07 7.69
CA PHE A 279 4.91 -5.71 8.14
C PHE A 279 5.77 -5.20 6.97
N VAL A 280 6.85 -4.51 7.32
CA VAL A 280 7.90 -4.14 6.37
C VAL A 280 9.21 -4.78 6.78
N PHE A 281 10.00 -5.15 5.78
CA PHE A 281 11.31 -5.73 6.01
C PHE A 281 12.32 -5.29 4.95
N GLN A 282 13.58 -5.24 5.35
CA GLN A 282 14.70 -4.93 4.44
C GLN A 282 15.62 -6.13 4.34
N VAL A 283 15.77 -6.68 3.15
CA VAL A 283 16.72 -7.78 2.92
C VAL A 283 18.15 -7.23 2.79
N ARG A 284 19.11 -8.07 3.16
CA ARG A 284 20.51 -7.81 2.85
C ARG A 284 20.71 -7.87 1.34
N ASN A 285 21.46 -6.94 0.79
CA ASN A 285 21.74 -6.92 -0.66
C ASN A 285 22.76 -7.97 -1.05
N VAL A 286 22.37 -9.24 -0.94
CA VAL A 286 23.16 -10.41 -1.34
C VAL A 286 22.33 -11.34 -2.23
N PRO A 287 22.95 -12.15 -3.10
CA PRO A 287 22.22 -13.06 -3.98
C PRO A 287 21.25 -13.96 -3.22
N ALA A 288 20.02 -14.06 -3.75
CA ALA A 288 18.92 -14.88 -3.22
C ALA A 288 18.43 -14.51 -1.80
N ALA A 289 18.75 -13.33 -1.25
CA ALA A 289 18.30 -12.94 0.10
C ALA A 289 16.78 -12.92 0.23
N LEU A 290 16.08 -12.31 -0.73
CA LEU A 290 14.62 -12.31 -0.75
C LEU A 290 14.05 -13.73 -0.84
N TYR A 291 14.55 -14.56 -1.77
CA TYR A 291 14.11 -15.95 -1.91
C TYR A 291 14.24 -16.75 -0.62
N LYS A 292 15.38 -16.62 0.07
CA LYS A 292 15.64 -17.31 1.33
C LYS A 292 14.73 -16.80 2.46
N GLY A 293 14.55 -15.48 2.55
CA GLY A 293 13.64 -14.88 3.54
C GLY A 293 12.17 -15.30 3.33
N MET A 294 11.75 -15.45 2.08
CA MET A 294 10.41 -15.93 1.73
C MET A 294 10.23 -17.43 1.98
N GLY A 295 11.31 -18.20 1.98
CA GLY A 295 11.29 -19.65 2.18
C GLY A 295 10.63 -20.05 3.49
N GLY A 296 10.87 -19.31 4.58
CA GLY A 296 10.30 -19.55 5.88
C GLY A 296 8.76 -19.53 5.90
N PHE A 297 8.13 -18.67 5.12
CA PHE A 297 6.66 -18.65 5.02
C PHE A 297 6.13 -19.90 4.31
N ALA A 298 6.78 -20.30 3.22
CA ALA A 298 6.40 -21.50 2.47
C ALA A 298 6.57 -22.78 3.30
N THR A 299 7.69 -22.94 4.00
CA THR A 299 8.02 -24.16 4.79
C THR A 299 7.13 -24.28 6.03
N ASN A 300 6.66 -23.16 6.59
CA ASN A 300 5.78 -23.14 7.75
C ASN A 300 4.29 -22.99 7.41
N GLY A 301 3.92 -23.06 6.11
CA GLY A 301 2.52 -23.03 5.67
C GLY A 301 1.82 -21.69 5.96
N VAL A 302 2.55 -20.58 5.93
CA VAL A 302 2.02 -19.21 6.09
C VAL A 302 1.77 -18.61 4.71
N ASN A 303 0.50 -18.28 4.42
CA ASN A 303 0.15 -17.64 3.16
C ASN A 303 0.54 -16.16 3.17
N MET A 304 1.19 -15.70 2.10
CA MET A 304 1.50 -14.29 1.89
C MET A 304 0.55 -13.74 0.82
N THR A 305 -0.33 -12.84 1.22
CA THR A 305 -1.37 -12.27 0.35
C THR A 305 -0.93 -11.02 -0.39
N LYS A 306 0.17 -10.37 0.09
CA LYS A 306 0.72 -9.18 -0.55
C LYS A 306 2.23 -9.11 -0.35
N LEU A 307 2.92 -8.71 -1.41
CA LEU A 307 4.34 -8.38 -1.39
C LEU A 307 4.62 -7.23 -2.35
N GLU A 308 5.05 -6.09 -1.84
CA GLU A 308 5.40 -4.91 -2.61
C GLU A 308 6.83 -4.48 -2.32
N SER A 309 7.59 -4.17 -3.36
CA SER A 309 8.96 -3.67 -3.23
C SER A 309 9.03 -2.16 -3.46
N TYR A 310 9.90 -1.48 -2.74
CA TYR A 310 10.17 -0.07 -2.95
C TYR A 310 11.62 0.31 -2.64
N MET A 311 12.07 1.42 -3.24
CA MET A 311 13.43 1.93 -3.10
C MET A 311 13.54 2.76 -1.84
N VAL A 312 14.68 2.68 -1.17
CA VAL A 312 15.00 3.48 0.03
C VAL A 312 16.21 4.35 -0.26
N GLY A 313 16.17 5.61 0.18
CA GLY A 313 17.31 6.51 0.11
C GLY A 313 17.76 6.90 -1.29
N GLY A 314 16.87 6.84 -2.30
CA GLY A 314 17.20 7.22 -3.68
C GLY A 314 18.11 6.23 -4.41
N GLN A 315 18.37 5.05 -3.84
CA GLN A 315 19.16 4.01 -4.49
C GLN A 315 18.27 3.19 -5.44
N PHE A 316 18.79 2.85 -6.63
CA PHE A 316 18.10 1.99 -7.61
C PHE A 316 18.09 0.50 -7.21
N THR A 317 18.18 0.19 -5.93
CA THR A 317 18.12 -1.17 -5.40
C THR A 317 16.91 -1.28 -4.49
N ALA A 318 15.90 -2.05 -4.92
CA ALA A 318 14.74 -2.36 -4.09
C ALA A 318 15.15 -3.39 -3.03
N THR A 319 15.36 -2.93 -1.81
CA THR A 319 15.69 -3.79 -0.66
C THR A 319 14.64 -3.76 0.43
N MET A 320 13.71 -2.81 0.39
CA MET A 320 12.59 -2.69 1.32
C MET A 320 11.33 -3.30 0.70
N PHE A 321 10.62 -4.06 1.51
CA PHE A 321 9.40 -4.75 1.12
C PHE A 321 8.31 -4.49 2.16
N TYR A 322 7.09 -4.28 1.68
CA TYR A 322 5.86 -4.35 2.46
C TYR A 322 5.21 -5.70 2.18
N ALA A 323 4.75 -6.39 3.20
CA ALA A 323 4.07 -7.67 3.06
C ALA A 323 2.87 -7.79 3.99
N ASP A 324 1.85 -8.52 3.52
CA ASP A 324 0.74 -9.01 4.33
C ASP A 324 0.77 -10.53 4.34
N ILE A 325 0.62 -11.12 5.51
CA ILE A 325 0.47 -12.57 5.71
C ILE A 325 -0.81 -12.89 6.45
N GLU A 326 -1.31 -14.09 6.24
CA GLU A 326 -2.43 -14.65 7.00
C GLU A 326 -1.92 -15.35 8.25
N GLY A 327 -2.35 -14.89 9.40
CA GLY A 327 -2.03 -15.44 10.71
C GLY A 327 -1.58 -14.39 11.72
N HIS A 328 -1.72 -14.76 13.00
CA HIS A 328 -1.29 -13.95 14.14
C HIS A 328 0.19 -14.21 14.46
N PRO A 329 0.99 -13.21 14.87
CA PRO A 329 2.39 -13.41 15.26
C PRO A 329 2.60 -14.43 16.39
N ASP A 330 1.62 -14.66 17.24
CA ASP A 330 1.68 -15.66 18.32
C ASP A 330 1.42 -17.10 17.84
N GLU A 331 0.97 -17.30 16.60
CA GLU A 331 0.87 -18.63 16.03
C GLU A 331 2.27 -19.21 15.79
N ARG A 332 2.49 -20.46 16.21
CA ARG A 332 3.81 -21.09 16.08
C ARG A 332 4.36 -21.10 14.66
N ARG A 333 3.48 -21.30 13.64
CA ARG A 333 3.86 -21.27 12.22
C ARG A 333 4.34 -19.89 11.78
N VAL A 334 3.71 -18.82 12.26
CA VAL A 334 4.07 -17.43 11.95
C VAL A 334 5.37 -17.05 12.66
N GLN A 335 5.53 -17.43 13.93
CA GLN A 335 6.77 -17.22 14.69
C GLN A 335 7.98 -17.80 13.95
N LEU A 336 7.90 -19.09 13.56
CA LEU A 336 8.98 -19.76 12.83
C LEU A 336 9.30 -19.06 11.49
N ALA A 337 8.26 -18.68 10.72
CA ALA A 337 8.45 -17.95 9.46
C ALA A 337 9.13 -16.60 9.66
N MET A 338 8.74 -15.85 10.72
CA MET A 338 9.33 -14.55 11.05
C MET A 338 10.76 -14.67 11.59
N GLU A 339 11.08 -15.73 12.36
CA GLU A 339 12.44 -16.04 12.81
C GLU A 339 13.36 -16.31 11.60
N GLU A 340 12.91 -17.12 10.65
CA GLU A 340 13.66 -17.38 9.40
C GLU A 340 13.85 -16.11 8.57
N LEU A 341 12.81 -15.28 8.42
CA LEU A 341 12.89 -14.00 7.74
C LEU A 341 13.95 -13.08 8.39
N ALA A 342 13.93 -12.97 9.72
CA ALA A 342 14.84 -12.11 10.47
C ALA A 342 16.31 -12.47 10.24
N PHE A 343 16.63 -13.74 9.96
CA PHE A 343 17.99 -14.16 9.66
C PHE A 343 18.54 -13.58 8.35
N PHE A 344 17.69 -13.34 7.35
CA PHE A 344 18.09 -12.82 6.03
C PHE A 344 17.84 -11.32 5.86
N THR A 345 17.30 -10.66 6.88
CA THR A 345 16.95 -9.23 6.83
C THR A 345 17.89 -8.41 7.71
N SER A 346 17.97 -7.11 7.44
CA SER A 346 18.63 -6.11 8.28
C SER A 346 17.63 -5.34 9.14
N TYR A 347 16.35 -5.39 8.77
CA TYR A 347 15.27 -4.69 9.43
C TYR A 347 13.95 -5.42 9.21
N VAL A 348 13.14 -5.54 10.27
CA VAL A 348 11.75 -6.02 10.23
C VAL A 348 10.93 -5.17 11.20
N LYS A 349 9.78 -4.68 10.75
CA LYS A 349 8.84 -3.94 11.60
C LYS A 349 7.42 -4.38 11.29
N VAL A 350 6.71 -4.91 12.28
CA VAL A 350 5.27 -5.15 12.21
C VAL A 350 4.56 -3.80 12.28
N LEU A 351 3.68 -3.55 11.31
CA LEU A 351 2.89 -2.33 11.20
C LEU A 351 1.52 -2.49 11.84
N GLY A 352 0.97 -3.71 11.84
CA GLY A 352 -0.30 -4.03 12.46
C GLY A 352 -0.65 -5.49 12.38
N VAL A 353 -1.53 -5.91 13.29
CA VAL A 353 -2.13 -7.25 13.40
C VAL A 353 -3.63 -7.03 13.59
N TYR A 354 -4.43 -7.35 12.58
CA TYR A 354 -5.83 -6.95 12.56
C TYR A 354 -6.71 -8.02 11.92
N PRO A 355 -8.05 -8.00 12.19
CA PRO A 355 -8.98 -8.95 11.57
C PRO A 355 -8.98 -8.79 10.05
N ALA A 356 -9.00 -9.92 9.32
CA ALA A 356 -9.17 -9.89 7.87
C ALA A 356 -10.60 -9.44 7.53
N HIS A 357 -10.73 -8.48 6.62
CA HIS A 357 -12.04 -8.02 6.17
C HIS A 357 -12.74 -9.11 5.33
N PRO A 358 -14.08 -9.32 5.49
CA PRO A 358 -14.83 -10.37 4.77
C PRO A 358 -14.72 -10.30 3.24
N TYR A 359 -14.55 -9.13 2.69
CA TYR A 359 -14.36 -8.92 1.24
C TYR A 359 -13.18 -9.72 0.66
N ARG A 360 -12.19 -10.10 1.47
CA ARG A 360 -11.08 -10.96 1.03
C ARG A 360 -11.55 -12.35 0.60
N ASP A 361 -12.68 -12.85 1.11
CA ASP A 361 -13.26 -14.14 0.73
C ASP A 361 -14.01 -14.06 -0.61
N GLU A 362 -14.51 -12.88 -0.99
CA GLU A 362 -15.23 -12.66 -2.23
C GLU A 362 -14.30 -12.56 -3.45
N ILE A 363 -13.02 -12.24 -3.23
CA ILE A 363 -12.00 -12.02 -4.28
C ILE A 363 -10.90 -13.10 -4.30
N ALA A 364 -10.95 -14.08 -3.38
CA ALA A 364 -9.96 -15.16 -3.25
C ALA A 364 -10.12 -16.27 -4.31
#